data_47422ccf51e33943c289d4a50bebc8f0
#
_entry.id   47422ccf51e33943c289d4a50bebc8f0
#
_cell.length_a   1.000
_cell.length_b   1.000
_cell.length_c   1.000
_cell.angle_alpha   90.00
_cell.angle_beta   90.00
_cell.angle_gamma   90.00
#
_symmetry.space_group_name_H-M   'P 1'
#
loop_
_entity.id
_entity.type
_entity.pdbx_description
1 polymer ?
#
loop_
_entity_poly.entity_id
_entity_poly.type
_entity_poly.pdbx_seq_one_letter_code
_entity_poly.pdbx_strand_id
1 'polypeptide(L)'
;TECDLYYVTVTDTNGKTASDTCRVAVTGDAVTATFENLYLDENSFWAGPDTKGTPTEGLYGGNDINGSFVSGSYQFSNSFNDQYSSWYGFAYSNRTATDFNTITPDQYNSVVGKGYNDSENFAVAYSSGEIKVLNKPVEGDEIRGFYITNNAYAVNTIAYAKPTDYAHKFEQGDFLKVIFTGHHADGTDAKVEYYLADYRSSKAADHYYLDTWQWVDLRSLGKVTSIDISFDGSDKGGFGVNTPTYFCMDNFNGERIVAEATTQVAGGEVDLKQFFTFDDASATVSYAFADALPEELAQNVSLSADGKLSIKKNFYEKFDVTVSATQKGKIQFVKIPFDIVNGINAVDGENADSNVAARYNIGGQKLNARQRGVNIIRTTTGKMLKVGVR
;
A
#
# COMPACT_ATOMS: atom_id res chain seq x y z
N THR A 1 -13.55 13.23 -10.31
CA THR A 1 -14.71 12.34 -10.17
C THR A 1 -15.87 13.22 -9.73
N GLU A 2 -16.91 13.36 -10.54
CA GLU A 2 -18.15 14.02 -10.13
C GLU A 2 -19.02 12.96 -9.48
N CYS A 3 -19.46 13.22 -8.26
CA CYS A 3 -20.34 12.34 -7.51
C CYS A 3 -21.61 13.10 -7.15
N ASP A 4 -22.75 12.63 -7.65
CA ASP A 4 -24.05 13.23 -7.39
C ASP A 4 -24.99 12.25 -6.70
N LEU A 5 -25.80 12.78 -5.79
CA LEU A 5 -26.86 12.05 -5.11
C LEU A 5 -28.16 12.17 -5.91
N TYR A 6 -28.67 11.04 -6.37
CA TYR A 6 -29.95 10.94 -7.07
C TYR A 6 -30.97 10.29 -6.17
N TYR A 7 -32.18 10.84 -6.14
CA TYR A 7 -33.29 10.23 -5.43
C TYR A 7 -34.50 10.09 -6.37
N VAL A 8 -35.23 9.01 -6.20
CA VAL A 8 -36.49 8.78 -6.88
C VAL A 8 -37.58 8.67 -5.82
N THR A 9 -38.70 9.37 -6.07
CA THR A 9 -39.93 9.22 -5.27
C THR A 9 -41.02 8.72 -6.16
N VAL A 10 -41.60 7.58 -5.80
CA VAL A 10 -42.75 7.00 -6.49
C VAL A 10 -44.00 7.22 -5.63
N THR A 11 -45.08 7.71 -6.25
CA THR A 11 -46.35 7.91 -5.59
C THR A 11 -47.39 7.00 -6.24
N ASP A 12 -48.11 6.18 -5.44
CA ASP A 12 -49.17 5.35 -5.93
C ASP A 12 -50.47 6.16 -6.18
N THR A 13 -51.45 5.53 -6.75
CA THR A 13 -52.75 6.17 -7.05
C THR A 13 -53.54 6.58 -5.79
N ASN A 14 -53.15 6.12 -4.62
CA ASN A 14 -53.75 6.45 -3.31
C ASN A 14 -52.91 7.55 -2.58
N GLY A 15 -51.89 8.12 -3.23
CA GLY A 15 -51.07 9.14 -2.67
C GLY A 15 -49.97 8.65 -1.70
N LYS A 16 -49.73 7.33 -1.59
CA LYS A 16 -48.62 6.80 -0.82
C LYS A 16 -47.33 6.96 -1.61
N THR A 17 -46.29 7.46 -0.93
CA THR A 17 -44.96 7.66 -1.52
C THR A 17 -43.98 6.67 -0.95
N ALA A 18 -43.06 6.20 -1.82
CA ALA A 18 -41.82 5.52 -1.46
C ALA A 18 -40.67 6.24 -2.16
N SER A 19 -39.59 6.43 -1.46
CA SER A 19 -38.37 7.08 -2.01
C SER A 19 -37.19 6.15 -1.83
N ASP A 20 -36.28 6.17 -2.81
CA ASP A 20 -35.00 5.50 -2.75
C ASP A 20 -33.92 6.47 -3.24
N THR A 21 -32.70 6.31 -2.75
CA THR A 21 -31.60 7.21 -3.02
C THR A 21 -30.39 6.41 -3.48
N CYS A 22 -29.75 6.87 -4.55
CA CYS A 22 -28.48 6.29 -4.97
C CYS A 22 -27.44 7.39 -5.23
N ARG A 23 -26.21 7.13 -4.88
CA ARG A 23 -25.07 7.97 -5.24
C ARG A 23 -24.52 7.50 -6.58
N VAL A 24 -24.45 8.38 -7.55
CA VAL A 24 -23.87 8.09 -8.86
C VAL A 24 -22.52 8.79 -8.96
N ALA A 25 -21.46 8.01 -9.03
CA ALA A 25 -20.12 8.51 -9.33
C ALA A 25 -19.81 8.27 -10.81
N VAL A 26 -19.55 9.33 -11.57
CA VAL A 26 -19.02 9.22 -12.93
C VAL A 26 -17.51 9.07 -12.79
N THR A 27 -17.06 7.83 -12.81
CA THR A 27 -15.64 7.49 -12.82
C THR A 27 -15.31 7.09 -14.25
N GLY A 28 -14.68 7.88 -15.06
CA GLY A 28 -14.24 7.49 -16.41
C GLY A 28 -13.83 6.01 -16.52
N ASP A 29 -12.64 5.68 -16.98
CA ASP A 29 -12.07 4.31 -16.92
C ASP A 29 -11.60 3.90 -15.50
N ALA A 30 -12.12 4.54 -14.44
CA ALA A 30 -11.64 4.34 -13.10
C ALA A 30 -11.96 2.93 -12.58
N VAL A 31 -10.92 2.15 -12.46
CA VAL A 31 -10.91 0.78 -11.98
C VAL A 31 -10.96 0.74 -10.44
N THR A 32 -10.49 1.81 -9.77
CA THR A 32 -10.32 1.88 -8.31
C THR A 32 -11.65 1.84 -7.55
N ALA A 33 -11.75 1.00 -6.52
CA ALA A 33 -12.86 1.03 -5.57
C ALA A 33 -12.54 2.03 -4.45
N THR A 34 -13.20 3.17 -4.47
CA THR A 34 -13.07 4.24 -3.47
C THR A 34 -14.19 4.22 -2.44
N PHE A 35 -15.20 3.40 -2.66
CA PHE A 35 -16.43 3.28 -1.86
C PHE A 35 -17.30 4.55 -1.83
N GLU A 36 -16.87 5.66 -2.42
CA GLU A 36 -17.61 6.93 -2.47
C GLU A 36 -18.90 6.87 -3.33
N ASN A 37 -19.02 5.82 -4.14
CA ASN A 37 -20.25 5.53 -4.89
C ASN A 37 -21.37 4.90 -4.05
N LEU A 38 -21.07 4.53 -2.80
CA LEU A 38 -22.03 3.86 -1.91
C LEU A 38 -22.68 4.90 -1.00
N TYR A 39 -24.02 4.92 -1.02
CA TYR A 39 -24.75 5.87 -0.19
C TYR A 39 -24.82 5.41 1.26
N LEU A 40 -24.56 6.31 2.16
CA LEU A 40 -24.78 6.18 3.61
C LEU A 40 -25.36 7.49 4.16
N ASP A 41 -26.21 7.40 5.17
CA ASP A 41 -26.52 8.54 6.02
C ASP A 41 -25.25 8.97 6.79
N GLU A 42 -25.26 10.20 7.32
CA GLU A 42 -24.14 10.73 8.11
C GLU A 42 -23.81 9.80 9.28
N ASN A 43 -22.52 9.50 9.48
CA ASN A 43 -21.99 8.70 10.58
C ASN A 43 -22.68 7.31 10.69
N SER A 44 -22.83 6.63 9.58
CA SER A 44 -23.58 5.40 9.40
C SER A 44 -22.72 4.27 8.80
N PHE A 45 -23.35 3.12 8.56
CA PHE A 45 -22.72 1.95 7.94
C PHE A 45 -23.77 1.07 7.25
N TRP A 46 -23.32 0.22 6.35
CA TRP A 46 -24.08 -0.90 5.81
C TRP A 46 -23.30 -2.21 5.98
N ALA A 47 -23.95 -3.24 6.51
CA ALA A 47 -23.38 -4.57 6.68
C ALA A 47 -24.31 -5.69 6.17
N GLY A 48 -25.27 -5.33 5.32
CA GLY A 48 -26.32 -6.22 4.84
C GLY A 48 -27.66 -5.97 5.54
N PRO A 49 -28.70 -6.75 5.16
CA PRO A 49 -28.66 -7.68 4.03
C PRO A 49 -28.67 -6.97 2.67
N ASP A 50 -28.06 -7.58 1.67
CA ASP A 50 -28.31 -7.22 0.28
C ASP A 50 -29.74 -7.64 -0.11
N THR A 51 -30.55 -6.70 -0.59
CA THR A 51 -31.96 -6.98 -0.99
C THR A 51 -32.09 -7.95 -2.17
N LYS A 52 -31.00 -8.19 -2.90
CA LYS A 52 -30.87 -9.15 -4.01
C LYS A 52 -30.11 -10.42 -3.60
N GLY A 53 -29.71 -10.51 -2.34
CA GLY A 53 -28.96 -11.64 -1.81
C GLY A 53 -29.74 -12.95 -1.84
N THR A 54 -29.02 -14.05 -1.92
CA THR A 54 -29.61 -15.41 -1.94
C THR A 54 -29.60 -15.98 -0.52
N PRO A 55 -30.77 -16.34 0.05
CA PRO A 55 -30.82 -16.95 1.35
C PRO A 55 -30.32 -18.40 1.30
N THR A 56 -29.50 -18.78 2.31
CA THR A 56 -29.13 -20.16 2.60
C THR A 56 -29.34 -20.43 4.07
N GLU A 57 -29.58 -21.69 4.47
CA GLU A 57 -29.79 -22.05 5.87
C GLU A 57 -28.49 -21.70 6.69
N GLY A 58 -28.67 -20.90 7.72
CA GLY A 58 -27.58 -20.49 8.62
C GLY A 58 -27.14 -21.63 9.53
N LEU A 59 -25.85 -21.78 9.76
CA LEU A 59 -25.24 -22.85 10.57
C LEU A 59 -25.83 -22.94 11.99
N TYR A 60 -26.20 -21.82 12.56
CA TYR A 60 -26.74 -21.73 13.94
C TYR A 60 -28.23 -21.32 13.98
N GLY A 61 -28.90 -21.31 12.85
CA GLY A 61 -30.32 -20.91 12.67
C GLY A 61 -30.44 -19.62 11.85
N GLY A 62 -31.70 -19.29 11.48
CA GLY A 62 -31.99 -18.22 10.53
C GLY A 62 -31.53 -18.53 9.12
N ASN A 63 -31.47 -17.51 8.28
CA ASN A 63 -30.89 -17.60 6.95
C ASN A 63 -29.69 -16.64 6.83
N ASP A 64 -28.65 -17.12 6.21
CA ASP A 64 -27.54 -16.31 5.74
C ASP A 64 -27.90 -15.75 4.36
N ILE A 65 -28.12 -14.46 4.26
CA ILE A 65 -28.42 -13.75 3.02
C ILE A 65 -27.09 -13.42 2.35
N ASN A 66 -26.71 -14.25 1.37
CA ASN A 66 -25.46 -14.10 0.63
C ASN A 66 -25.64 -13.09 -0.49
N GLY A 67 -25.00 -11.96 -0.37
CA GLY A 67 -25.08 -10.81 -1.26
C GLY A 67 -23.72 -10.17 -1.49
N SER A 68 -23.75 -8.93 -1.95
CA SER A 68 -22.55 -8.18 -2.28
C SER A 68 -22.84 -6.71 -2.51
N PHE A 69 -21.79 -5.91 -2.61
CA PHE A 69 -21.85 -4.56 -3.17
C PHE A 69 -20.71 -4.34 -4.17
N VAL A 70 -20.85 -3.31 -5.00
CA VAL A 70 -19.87 -3.00 -6.06
C VAL A 70 -19.31 -1.61 -5.84
N SER A 71 -17.99 -1.49 -5.90
CA SER A 71 -17.29 -0.22 -5.98
C SER A 71 -16.15 -0.34 -7.00
N GLY A 72 -16.01 0.67 -7.87
CA GLY A 72 -15.10 0.58 -9.02
C GLY A 72 -15.43 -0.62 -9.91
N SER A 73 -14.41 -1.38 -10.28
CA SER A 73 -14.54 -2.62 -11.06
C SER A 73 -14.52 -3.89 -10.20
N TYR A 74 -14.94 -3.79 -8.93
CA TYR A 74 -14.83 -4.88 -7.97
C TYR A 74 -16.13 -5.12 -7.23
N GLN A 75 -16.45 -6.40 -7.02
CA GLN A 75 -17.58 -6.85 -6.22
C GLN A 75 -17.05 -7.41 -4.90
N PHE A 76 -17.57 -6.92 -3.81
CA PHE A 76 -17.21 -7.29 -2.44
C PHE A 76 -18.33 -8.16 -1.86
N SER A 77 -18.02 -9.39 -1.46
CA SER A 77 -19.01 -10.32 -0.89
C SER A 77 -19.46 -9.88 0.49
N ASN A 78 -20.73 -10.13 0.80
CA ASN A 78 -21.31 -9.93 2.13
C ASN A 78 -22.26 -11.08 2.42
N SER A 79 -22.27 -11.59 3.62
CA SER A 79 -23.29 -12.51 4.12
C SER A 79 -23.86 -11.98 5.43
N PHE A 80 -25.18 -11.94 5.53
CA PHE A 80 -25.91 -11.40 6.68
C PHE A 80 -26.92 -12.41 7.20
N ASN A 81 -26.82 -12.76 8.48
CA ASN A 81 -27.78 -13.67 9.11
C ASN A 81 -29.00 -12.89 9.61
N ASP A 82 -30.20 -13.24 9.11
CA ASP A 82 -31.47 -12.55 9.38
C ASP A 82 -31.99 -12.71 10.82
N GLN A 83 -31.58 -13.78 11.51
CA GLN A 83 -31.98 -14.04 12.89
C GLN A 83 -31.10 -13.33 13.91
N TYR A 84 -29.77 -13.33 13.69
CA TYR A 84 -28.79 -12.82 14.65
C TYR A 84 -28.27 -11.45 14.32
N SER A 85 -28.61 -10.91 13.15
CA SER A 85 -28.03 -9.66 12.61
C SER A 85 -26.48 -9.70 12.61
N SER A 86 -25.91 -10.90 12.50
CA SER A 86 -24.48 -11.11 12.35
C SER A 86 -24.12 -11.11 10.86
N TRP A 87 -22.86 -10.79 10.56
CA TRP A 87 -22.41 -10.70 9.19
C TRP A 87 -20.95 -11.18 9.07
N TYR A 88 -20.53 -11.49 7.84
CA TYR A 88 -19.14 -11.69 7.48
C TYR A 88 -18.91 -11.26 6.02
N GLY A 89 -17.64 -11.13 5.61
CA GLY A 89 -17.27 -10.57 4.33
C GLY A 89 -16.95 -9.09 4.45
N PHE A 90 -17.63 -8.28 3.65
CA PHE A 90 -17.40 -6.84 3.59
C PHE A 90 -18.66 -6.05 3.97
N ALA A 91 -18.44 -5.01 4.73
CA ALA A 91 -19.36 -3.90 4.99
C ALA A 91 -18.72 -2.60 4.48
N TYR A 92 -19.47 -1.49 4.49
CA TYR A 92 -18.92 -0.17 4.26
C TYR A 92 -19.46 0.84 5.28
N SER A 93 -18.69 1.86 5.58
CA SER A 93 -18.91 2.78 6.70
C SER A 93 -18.39 4.18 6.37
N ASN A 94 -19.04 5.20 6.95
CA ASN A 94 -18.56 6.57 7.02
C ASN A 94 -18.49 7.06 8.47
N ARG A 95 -18.36 6.14 9.42
CA ARG A 95 -18.31 6.46 10.84
C ARG A 95 -17.01 7.17 11.20
N THR A 96 -17.14 8.21 12.03
CA THR A 96 -16.00 9.05 12.42
C THR A 96 -15.46 8.74 13.82
N ALA A 97 -16.15 7.90 14.61
CA ALA A 97 -15.63 7.43 15.89
C ALA A 97 -14.40 6.51 15.67
N THR A 98 -13.43 6.59 16.57
CA THR A 98 -12.17 5.83 16.51
C THR A 98 -12.01 4.85 17.67
N ASP A 99 -12.98 4.80 18.56
CA ASP A 99 -13.03 3.94 19.74
C ASP A 99 -13.97 2.76 19.53
N PHE A 100 -13.98 1.87 20.51
CA PHE A 100 -14.88 0.73 20.57
C PHE A 100 -15.45 0.59 21.96
N ASN A 101 -16.76 0.75 22.09
CA ASN A 101 -17.49 0.62 23.35
C ASN A 101 -18.51 -0.51 23.29
N THR A 102 -19.10 -0.74 22.12
CA THR A 102 -20.11 -1.77 21.89
C THR A 102 -19.87 -2.48 20.57
N ILE A 103 -20.34 -3.74 20.43
CA ILE A 103 -20.21 -4.46 19.15
C ILE A 103 -20.90 -3.72 18.01
N THR A 104 -22.07 -3.18 18.24
CA THR A 104 -22.81 -2.37 17.27
C THR A 104 -23.10 -1.01 17.89
N PRO A 105 -22.75 0.11 17.23
CA PRO A 105 -22.24 0.27 15.86
C PRO A 105 -20.71 0.29 15.73
N ASP A 106 -19.96 0.14 16.81
CA ASP A 106 -18.51 0.47 16.84
C ASP A 106 -17.63 -0.55 16.09
N GLN A 107 -18.14 -1.76 15.79
CA GLN A 107 -17.45 -2.71 14.92
C GLN A 107 -17.21 -2.17 13.49
N TYR A 108 -17.82 -1.06 13.10
CA TYR A 108 -17.66 -0.39 11.81
C TYR A 108 -16.76 0.85 11.88
N ASN A 109 -16.14 1.10 13.05
CA ASN A 109 -15.21 2.21 13.24
C ASN A 109 -13.80 1.81 12.76
N SER A 110 -13.16 2.69 11.98
CA SER A 110 -11.71 2.62 11.79
C SER A 110 -10.98 3.30 12.97
N VAL A 111 -9.74 2.93 13.22
CA VAL A 111 -8.92 3.65 14.23
C VAL A 111 -8.54 5.05 13.80
N VAL A 112 -8.79 5.41 12.54
CA VAL A 112 -8.49 6.72 11.96
C VAL A 112 -9.72 7.65 11.97
N GLY A 113 -10.93 7.09 11.94
CA GLY A 113 -12.21 7.83 11.98
C GLY A 113 -12.67 8.38 10.63
N LYS A 114 -11.94 8.10 9.55
CA LYS A 114 -12.28 8.48 8.17
C LYS A 114 -11.65 7.49 7.21
N GLY A 115 -12.04 7.54 5.94
CA GLY A 115 -11.35 6.85 4.87
C GLY A 115 -9.96 7.44 4.60
N TYR A 116 -9.22 6.84 3.68
CA TYR A 116 -7.89 7.28 3.33
C TYR A 116 -7.90 8.66 2.67
N ASN A 117 -6.96 9.52 3.10
CA ASN A 117 -6.83 10.90 2.62
C ASN A 117 -8.12 11.73 2.80
N ASP A 118 -8.78 11.57 3.97
CA ASP A 118 -10.01 12.25 4.37
C ASP A 118 -11.25 11.93 3.50
N SER A 119 -11.25 10.82 2.74
CA SER A 119 -12.45 10.32 2.06
C SER A 119 -13.57 10.01 3.06
N GLU A 120 -14.82 10.06 2.60
CA GLU A 120 -15.97 9.83 3.48
C GLU A 120 -16.14 8.35 3.81
N ASN A 121 -16.15 7.50 2.79
CA ASN A 121 -16.46 6.09 2.91
C ASN A 121 -15.20 5.22 2.91
N PHE A 122 -15.28 4.11 3.61
CA PHE A 122 -14.29 3.04 3.58
C PHE A 122 -14.99 1.69 3.75
N ALA A 123 -14.37 0.60 3.28
CA ALA A 123 -14.87 -0.74 3.56
C ALA A 123 -14.33 -1.28 4.88
N VAL A 124 -15.12 -2.13 5.50
CA VAL A 124 -14.76 -2.91 6.70
C VAL A 124 -14.84 -4.38 6.34
N ALA A 125 -13.75 -5.11 6.49
CA ALA A 125 -13.69 -6.55 6.31
C ALA A 125 -13.78 -7.28 7.64
N TYR A 126 -14.49 -8.40 7.66
CA TYR A 126 -14.63 -9.26 8.83
C TYR A 126 -14.57 -10.74 8.47
N SER A 127 -13.75 -11.50 9.19
CA SER A 127 -13.63 -12.97 9.15
C SER A 127 -13.09 -13.49 7.80
N SER A 128 -13.92 -13.60 6.80
CA SER A 128 -13.56 -14.08 5.46
C SER A 128 -14.45 -13.38 4.42
N GLY A 129 -13.95 -13.18 3.21
CA GLY A 129 -14.71 -12.56 2.13
C GLY A 129 -13.99 -12.71 0.81
N GLU A 130 -14.73 -12.50 -0.27
CA GLU A 130 -14.21 -12.56 -1.64
C GLU A 130 -14.36 -11.19 -2.31
N ILE A 131 -13.33 -10.79 -3.04
CA ILE A 131 -13.34 -9.63 -3.94
C ILE A 131 -13.24 -10.15 -5.36
N LYS A 132 -14.28 -9.98 -6.18
CA LYS A 132 -14.32 -10.40 -7.60
C LYS A 132 -13.92 -9.26 -8.52
N VAL A 133 -13.14 -9.60 -9.54
CA VAL A 133 -12.78 -8.70 -10.64
C VAL A 133 -13.89 -8.72 -11.67
N LEU A 134 -14.54 -7.57 -11.93
CA LEU A 134 -15.69 -7.48 -12.83
C LEU A 134 -15.34 -7.08 -14.26
N ASN A 135 -14.30 -6.25 -14.44
CA ASN A 135 -13.90 -5.76 -15.76
C ASN A 135 -13.17 -6.84 -16.61
N LYS A 136 -12.53 -7.83 -15.97
CA LYS A 136 -11.84 -8.95 -16.62
C LYS A 136 -12.10 -10.27 -15.87
N PRO A 137 -13.35 -10.73 -15.85
CA PRO A 137 -13.75 -11.83 -14.96
C PRO A 137 -13.18 -13.20 -15.35
N VAL A 138 -12.67 -13.34 -16.56
CA VAL A 138 -12.15 -14.62 -17.10
C VAL A 138 -10.63 -14.63 -17.12
N GLU A 139 -10.01 -13.59 -17.67
CA GLU A 139 -8.54 -13.47 -17.81
C GLU A 139 -7.85 -12.93 -16.56
N GLY A 140 -8.60 -12.32 -15.65
CA GLY A 140 -8.09 -11.64 -14.47
C GLY A 140 -7.45 -10.28 -14.76
N ASP A 141 -7.23 -9.52 -13.71
CA ASP A 141 -6.53 -8.22 -13.73
C ASP A 141 -5.41 -8.19 -12.72
N GLU A 142 -4.39 -7.37 -12.96
CA GLU A 142 -3.34 -7.07 -11.99
C GLU A 142 -3.86 -6.06 -10.99
N ILE A 143 -3.79 -6.41 -9.71
CA ILE A 143 -4.20 -5.56 -8.61
C ILE A 143 -2.96 -4.90 -8.01
N ARG A 144 -2.88 -3.57 -8.08
CA ARG A 144 -1.74 -2.81 -7.56
C ARG A 144 -1.65 -2.88 -6.04
N GLY A 145 -2.78 -2.72 -5.36
CA GLY A 145 -2.86 -2.68 -3.91
C GLY A 145 -3.99 -1.79 -3.42
N PHE A 146 -3.96 -1.45 -2.13
CA PHE A 146 -4.96 -0.61 -1.48
C PHE A 146 -4.41 -0.04 -0.17
N TYR A 147 -5.15 0.88 0.45
CA TYR A 147 -4.83 1.35 1.79
C TYR A 147 -5.58 0.55 2.85
N ILE A 148 -4.85 0.10 3.88
CA ILE A 148 -5.35 -0.69 5.00
C ILE A 148 -5.08 0.04 6.33
N THR A 149 -6.00 -0.11 7.26
CA THR A 149 -5.78 0.23 8.67
C THR A 149 -6.55 -0.73 9.58
N ASN A 150 -6.25 -0.72 10.87
CA ASN A 150 -7.01 -1.52 11.81
C ASN A 150 -8.43 -0.98 12.01
N ASN A 151 -9.30 -1.91 12.31
CA ASN A 151 -10.61 -1.64 12.88
C ASN A 151 -10.48 -1.37 14.39
N ALA A 152 -11.32 -0.48 14.93
CA ALA A 152 -11.29 -0.09 16.35
C ALA A 152 -11.52 -1.28 17.30
N TYR A 153 -12.34 -2.26 16.93
CA TYR A 153 -12.58 -3.45 17.73
C TYR A 153 -11.32 -4.31 17.88
N ALA A 154 -10.61 -4.56 16.78
CA ALA A 154 -9.36 -5.31 16.81
C ALA A 154 -8.32 -4.63 17.71
N VAL A 155 -8.11 -3.30 17.54
CA VAL A 155 -7.16 -2.54 18.36
C VAL A 155 -7.55 -2.52 19.82
N ASN A 156 -8.85 -2.37 20.13
CA ASN A 156 -9.31 -2.37 21.52
C ASN A 156 -8.93 -3.68 22.24
N THR A 157 -9.00 -4.80 21.55
CA THR A 157 -8.57 -6.10 22.07
C THR A 157 -7.04 -6.19 22.17
N ILE A 158 -6.33 -5.84 21.09
CA ILE A 158 -4.87 -5.90 21.01
C ILE A 158 -4.20 -5.03 22.09
N ALA A 159 -4.66 -3.78 22.24
CA ALA A 159 -4.02 -2.81 23.11
C ALA A 159 -4.52 -2.84 24.55
N TYR A 160 -5.80 -3.19 24.79
CA TYR A 160 -6.46 -2.97 26.08
C TYR A 160 -7.10 -4.21 26.70
N ALA A 161 -7.07 -5.36 26.04
CA ALA A 161 -7.70 -6.61 26.50
C ALA A 161 -9.21 -6.46 26.75
N LYS A 162 -9.91 -5.74 25.88
CA LYS A 162 -11.37 -5.55 25.98
C LYS A 162 -12.02 -5.87 24.65
N PRO A 163 -13.20 -6.40 24.65
CA PRO A 163 -14.06 -6.80 25.79
C PRO A 163 -14.32 -8.30 25.85
N THR A 164 -13.38 -9.15 25.54
CA THR A 164 -13.68 -10.58 25.43
C THR A 164 -12.93 -11.41 26.46
N ASP A 165 -13.63 -12.38 27.08
CA ASP A 165 -13.03 -13.43 27.88
C ASP A 165 -12.23 -14.44 27.02
N TYR A 166 -12.20 -14.27 25.70
CA TYR A 166 -11.59 -15.20 24.74
C TYR A 166 -10.24 -14.74 24.22
N ALA A 167 -10.03 -13.43 24.06
CA ALA A 167 -8.80 -12.86 23.54
C ALA A 167 -8.02 -12.14 24.64
N HIS A 168 -6.71 -12.18 24.54
CA HIS A 168 -5.82 -11.47 25.47
C HIS A 168 -5.23 -10.20 24.83
N LYS A 169 -4.76 -9.30 25.70
CA LYS A 169 -3.94 -8.17 25.30
C LYS A 169 -2.62 -8.70 24.72
N PHE A 170 -2.17 -8.12 23.60
CA PHE A 170 -0.92 -8.56 22.97
C PHE A 170 0.30 -8.31 23.85
N GLU A 171 1.13 -9.35 23.92
CA GLU A 171 2.43 -9.39 24.55
C GLU A 171 3.51 -9.79 23.54
N GLN A 172 4.78 -9.82 23.94
CA GLN A 172 5.85 -10.25 23.05
C GLN A 172 5.61 -11.67 22.52
N GLY A 173 5.65 -11.82 21.20
CA GLY A 173 5.37 -13.04 20.47
C GLY A 173 4.05 -13.02 19.73
N ASP A 174 3.15 -12.10 20.08
CA ASP A 174 1.83 -12.01 19.47
C ASP A 174 1.84 -11.32 18.10
N PHE A 175 0.87 -11.68 17.27
CA PHE A 175 0.61 -11.05 15.99
C PHE A 175 -0.84 -11.25 15.52
N LEU A 176 -1.27 -10.36 14.66
CA LEU A 176 -2.47 -10.51 13.82
C LEU A 176 -2.10 -10.14 12.39
N LYS A 177 -2.40 -11.02 11.42
CA LYS A 177 -2.20 -10.75 10.00
C LYS A 177 -3.44 -11.11 9.19
N VAL A 178 -3.61 -10.42 8.06
CA VAL A 178 -4.54 -10.79 7.00
C VAL A 178 -3.76 -11.45 5.85
N ILE A 179 -4.38 -12.42 5.21
CA ILE A 179 -3.85 -13.17 4.07
C ILE A 179 -4.78 -12.93 2.89
N PHE A 180 -4.23 -12.40 1.81
CA PHE A 180 -4.90 -12.22 0.52
C PHE A 180 -4.49 -13.37 -0.38
N THR A 181 -5.45 -14.22 -0.78
CA THR A 181 -5.24 -15.32 -1.71
C THR A 181 -5.85 -14.94 -3.06
N GLY A 182 -5.01 -14.65 -4.04
CA GLY A 182 -5.42 -14.34 -5.40
C GLY A 182 -5.60 -15.61 -6.21
N HIS A 183 -6.74 -15.75 -6.88
CA HIS A 183 -7.10 -16.88 -7.72
C HIS A 183 -6.88 -16.54 -9.19
N HIS A 184 -6.04 -17.32 -9.88
CA HIS A 184 -5.73 -17.12 -11.29
C HIS A 184 -6.71 -17.87 -12.20
N ALA A 185 -6.83 -17.41 -13.45
CA ALA A 185 -7.68 -18.04 -14.46
C ALA A 185 -7.31 -19.51 -14.78
N ASP A 186 -6.08 -19.91 -14.53
CA ASP A 186 -5.58 -21.28 -14.72
C ASP A 186 -5.81 -22.19 -13.50
N GLY A 187 -6.43 -21.67 -12.43
CA GLY A 187 -6.72 -22.41 -11.20
C GLY A 187 -5.56 -22.46 -10.20
N THR A 188 -4.47 -21.75 -10.46
CA THR A 188 -3.38 -21.58 -9.47
C THR A 188 -3.65 -20.39 -8.56
N ASP A 189 -3.00 -20.36 -7.39
CA ASP A 189 -3.14 -19.32 -6.38
C ASP A 189 -1.80 -18.66 -6.07
N ALA A 190 -1.87 -17.37 -5.71
CA ALA A 190 -0.77 -16.63 -5.10
C ALA A 190 -1.23 -15.98 -3.79
N LYS A 191 -0.29 -15.69 -2.87
CA LYS A 191 -0.63 -15.13 -1.56
C LYS A 191 0.22 -13.93 -1.22
N VAL A 192 -0.42 -12.95 -0.58
CA VAL A 192 0.22 -11.82 0.11
C VAL A 192 -0.25 -11.82 1.56
N GLU A 193 0.68 -11.72 2.50
CA GLU A 193 0.39 -11.59 3.91
C GLU A 193 0.70 -10.17 4.39
N TYR A 194 -0.14 -9.62 5.25
CA TYR A 194 0.06 -8.29 5.79
C TYR A 194 -0.25 -8.26 7.30
N TYR A 195 0.70 -7.72 8.10
CA TYR A 195 0.55 -7.67 9.56
C TYR A 195 -0.21 -6.42 9.98
N LEU A 196 -1.37 -6.63 10.62
CA LEU A 196 -2.18 -5.59 11.26
C LEU A 196 -1.63 -5.19 12.63
N ALA A 197 -0.99 -6.15 13.31
CA ALA A 197 -0.23 -5.95 14.52
C ALA A 197 0.91 -6.98 14.59
N ASP A 198 2.08 -6.55 15.06
CA ASP A 198 3.26 -7.42 15.18
C ASP A 198 4.06 -7.10 16.46
N TYR A 199 4.06 -8.04 17.40
CA TYR A 199 4.75 -7.98 18.68
C TYR A 199 5.83 -9.08 18.81
N ARG A 200 6.22 -9.71 17.68
CA ARG A 200 7.16 -10.83 17.67
C ARG A 200 8.61 -10.40 17.90
N SER A 201 8.95 -9.14 17.62
CA SER A 201 10.31 -8.65 17.84
C SER A 201 10.72 -8.78 19.30
N SER A 202 11.96 -9.21 19.55
CA SER A 202 12.55 -9.16 20.89
C SER A 202 12.79 -7.73 21.41
N LYS A 203 12.75 -6.76 20.51
CA LYS A 203 12.91 -5.33 20.79
C LYS A 203 11.52 -4.71 20.91
N ALA A 204 11.08 -4.39 22.12
CA ALA A 204 9.76 -3.84 22.39
C ALA A 204 9.45 -2.55 21.62
N ALA A 205 10.47 -1.74 21.28
CA ALA A 205 10.30 -0.54 20.45
C ALA A 205 9.80 -0.84 19.03
N ASP A 206 9.96 -2.08 18.53
CA ASP A 206 9.49 -2.49 17.21
C ASP A 206 8.05 -3.05 17.22
N HIS A 207 7.44 -3.24 18.41
CA HIS A 207 6.06 -3.69 18.53
C HIS A 207 5.10 -2.63 18.02
N TYR A 208 4.09 -3.06 17.26
CA TYR A 208 3.08 -2.15 16.72
C TYR A 208 1.74 -2.83 16.48
N TYR A 209 0.71 -2.03 16.43
CA TYR A 209 -0.51 -2.22 15.64
C TYR A 209 -0.68 -1.04 14.70
N LEU A 210 -1.31 -1.24 13.54
CA LEU A 210 -1.57 -0.13 12.63
C LEU A 210 -2.58 0.83 13.25
N ASP A 211 -2.21 2.10 13.31
CA ASP A 211 -3.03 3.22 13.80
C ASP A 211 -3.25 4.31 12.73
N THR A 212 -2.76 4.06 11.53
CA THR A 212 -2.85 4.93 10.37
C THR A 212 -3.09 4.10 9.11
N TRP A 213 -3.55 4.73 8.03
CA TRP A 213 -3.68 4.08 6.73
C TRP A 213 -2.30 3.76 6.15
N GLN A 214 -2.11 2.51 5.73
CA GLN A 214 -0.87 2.01 5.13
C GLN A 214 -1.14 1.33 3.79
N TRP A 215 -0.20 1.40 2.87
CA TRP A 215 -0.30 0.75 1.57
C TRP A 215 0.02 -0.74 1.66
N VAL A 216 -0.85 -1.58 1.11
CA VAL A 216 -0.62 -3.00 0.85
C VAL A 216 -0.36 -3.19 -0.63
N ASP A 217 0.80 -3.72 -0.99
CA ASP A 217 1.14 -4.04 -2.38
C ASP A 217 0.65 -5.45 -2.72
N LEU A 218 -0.25 -5.55 -3.71
CA LEU A 218 -0.81 -6.82 -4.17
C LEU A 218 -0.26 -7.28 -5.53
N ARG A 219 0.68 -6.55 -6.14
CA ARG A 219 1.20 -6.85 -7.48
C ARG A 219 1.80 -8.25 -7.60
N SER A 220 2.35 -8.79 -6.50
CA SER A 220 2.89 -10.16 -6.47
C SER A 220 1.84 -11.26 -6.59
N LEU A 221 0.55 -10.93 -6.47
CA LEU A 221 -0.53 -11.87 -6.78
C LEU A 221 -0.64 -12.16 -8.28
N GLY A 222 -0.09 -11.28 -9.15
CA GLY A 222 -0.24 -11.40 -10.60
C GLY A 222 -1.66 -11.05 -11.08
N LYS A 223 -2.10 -11.65 -12.19
CA LYS A 223 -3.46 -11.47 -12.72
C LYS A 223 -4.43 -12.40 -12.01
N VAL A 224 -5.37 -11.82 -11.29
CA VAL A 224 -6.36 -12.56 -10.49
C VAL A 224 -7.78 -12.31 -10.99
N THR A 225 -8.62 -13.33 -10.95
CA THR A 225 -10.07 -13.25 -11.22
C THR A 225 -10.85 -12.92 -9.95
N SER A 226 -10.32 -13.33 -8.79
CA SER A 226 -10.83 -12.96 -7.47
C SER A 226 -9.70 -13.02 -6.42
N ILE A 227 -9.97 -12.41 -5.26
CA ILE A 227 -9.10 -12.45 -4.09
C ILE A 227 -9.95 -12.84 -2.89
N ASP A 228 -9.55 -13.92 -2.20
CA ASP A 228 -10.09 -14.29 -0.90
C ASP A 228 -9.30 -13.67 0.24
N ILE A 229 -10.00 -13.24 1.30
CA ILE A 229 -9.38 -12.82 2.54
C ILE A 229 -9.53 -13.89 3.62
N SER A 230 -8.48 -14.07 4.41
CA SER A 230 -8.48 -14.87 5.62
C SER A 230 -7.51 -14.26 6.64
N PHE A 231 -7.60 -14.71 7.89
CA PHE A 231 -6.76 -14.19 8.97
C PHE A 231 -5.95 -15.29 9.62
N ASP A 232 -4.80 -14.88 10.16
CA ASP A 232 -3.99 -15.70 11.06
C ASP A 232 -3.47 -14.85 12.22
N GLY A 233 -3.33 -15.43 13.39
CA GLY A 233 -2.88 -14.74 14.60
C GLY A 233 -2.31 -15.72 15.60
N SER A 234 -1.58 -15.22 16.59
CA SER A 234 -1.00 -16.02 17.68
C SER A 234 -2.04 -16.46 18.71
N ASP A 235 -3.00 -15.58 19.02
CA ASP A 235 -4.07 -15.88 19.99
C ASP A 235 -5.15 -16.73 19.31
N LYS A 236 -5.14 -18.05 19.58
CA LYS A 236 -6.03 -19.04 18.98
C LYS A 236 -6.74 -19.89 20.00
N GLY A 237 -8.00 -20.18 19.72
CA GLY A 237 -8.85 -21.09 20.47
C GLY A 237 -9.46 -22.20 19.62
N GLY A 238 -10.45 -22.88 20.15
CA GLY A 238 -11.15 -23.95 19.45
C GLY A 238 -11.91 -23.52 18.19
N PHE A 239 -12.15 -22.22 18.02
CA PHE A 239 -12.87 -21.63 16.89
C PHE A 239 -11.97 -20.80 15.95
N GLY A 240 -10.65 -20.89 16.08
CA GLY A 240 -9.69 -20.15 15.29
C GLY A 240 -9.04 -18.99 16.04
N VAL A 241 -8.81 -17.86 15.36
CA VAL A 241 -8.21 -16.65 15.95
C VAL A 241 -9.19 -16.00 16.91
N ASN A 242 -8.78 -15.78 18.15
CA ASN A 242 -9.60 -15.14 19.19
C ASN A 242 -9.62 -13.61 19.05
N THR A 243 -8.50 -13.02 18.63
CA THR A 243 -8.44 -11.59 18.34
C THR A 243 -9.47 -11.24 17.24
N PRO A 244 -10.29 -10.19 17.39
CA PRO A 244 -11.28 -9.82 16.39
C PRO A 244 -10.63 -9.64 15.00
N THR A 245 -11.08 -10.46 14.04
CA THR A 245 -10.50 -10.56 12.69
C THR A 245 -11.10 -9.53 11.75
N TYR A 246 -10.79 -8.24 11.99
CA TYR A 246 -11.27 -7.09 11.24
C TYR A 246 -10.10 -6.28 10.68
N PHE A 247 -10.35 -5.62 9.55
CA PHE A 247 -9.57 -4.49 9.07
C PHE A 247 -10.46 -3.51 8.28
N CYS A 248 -9.97 -2.29 8.09
CA CYS A 248 -10.60 -1.32 7.18
C CYS A 248 -9.75 -1.15 5.93
N MET A 249 -10.42 -0.99 4.77
CA MET A 249 -9.75 -0.81 3.48
C MET A 249 -10.32 0.38 2.72
N ASP A 250 -9.46 1.01 1.90
CA ASP A 250 -9.85 2.09 1.02
C ASP A 250 -8.99 2.11 -0.25
N ASN A 251 -9.51 2.73 -1.31
CA ASN A 251 -8.82 2.88 -2.59
C ASN A 251 -8.26 1.55 -3.15
N PHE A 252 -9.11 0.49 -3.19
CA PHE A 252 -8.71 -0.80 -3.72
C PHE A 252 -8.40 -0.71 -5.21
N ASN A 253 -7.22 -1.21 -5.59
CA ASN A 253 -6.55 -1.05 -6.89
C ASN A 253 -6.26 0.42 -7.25
N GLY A 254 -6.04 1.26 -6.24
CA GLY A 254 -5.62 2.65 -6.40
C GLY A 254 -4.12 2.81 -6.66
N GLU A 255 -3.63 4.01 -6.37
CA GLU A 255 -2.21 4.35 -6.48
C GLU A 255 -1.64 4.58 -5.08
N ARG A 256 -0.41 4.09 -4.86
CA ARG A 256 0.34 4.46 -3.66
C ARG A 256 0.88 5.89 -3.77
N ILE A 257 0.92 6.62 -2.68
CA ILE A 257 1.59 7.92 -2.64
C ILE A 257 3.10 7.68 -2.60
N VAL A 258 3.82 8.34 -3.52
CA VAL A 258 5.28 8.34 -3.60
C VAL A 258 5.76 9.77 -3.53
N ALA A 259 6.53 10.10 -2.49
CA ALA A 259 7.19 11.41 -2.42
C ALA A 259 8.37 11.47 -3.40
N GLU A 260 8.64 12.64 -3.96
CA GLU A 260 9.80 12.85 -4.83
C GLU A 260 10.93 13.53 -4.05
N ALA A 261 12.13 12.95 -4.09
CA ALA A 261 13.31 13.59 -3.54
C ALA A 261 13.73 14.75 -4.45
N THR A 262 13.92 15.92 -3.87
CA THR A 262 14.33 17.15 -4.59
C THR A 262 15.83 17.20 -4.89
N THR A 263 16.63 16.35 -4.28
CA THR A 263 18.07 16.34 -4.40
C THR A 263 18.51 15.26 -5.38
N GLN A 264 19.17 15.65 -6.47
CA GLN A 264 19.85 14.73 -7.36
C GLN A 264 21.09 14.15 -6.67
N VAL A 265 21.27 12.83 -6.75
CA VAL A 265 22.38 12.14 -6.15
C VAL A 265 23.46 11.86 -7.21
N ALA A 266 24.69 12.21 -6.88
CA ALA A 266 25.83 12.16 -7.82
C ALA A 266 26.53 10.78 -7.90
N GLY A 267 26.03 9.75 -7.23
CA GLY A 267 26.58 8.39 -7.25
C GLY A 267 27.45 8.02 -6.05
N GLY A 268 27.87 6.76 -6.00
CA GLY A 268 28.60 6.19 -4.88
C GLY A 268 27.68 5.51 -3.87
N GLU A 269 27.94 5.67 -2.59
CA GLU A 269 27.09 5.19 -1.50
C GLU A 269 26.18 6.32 -1.00
N VAL A 270 24.89 6.02 -0.89
CA VAL A 270 23.85 6.95 -0.46
C VAL A 270 23.16 6.40 0.78
N ASP A 271 23.14 7.17 1.87
CA ASP A 271 22.36 6.83 3.06
C ASP A 271 20.91 7.25 2.85
N LEU A 272 20.01 6.25 2.72
CA LEU A 272 18.60 6.49 2.48
C LEU A 272 17.88 7.14 3.66
N LYS A 273 18.43 7.08 4.88
CA LYS A 273 17.84 7.72 6.08
C LYS A 273 17.53 9.20 5.87
N GLN A 274 18.30 9.90 5.05
CA GLN A 274 18.10 11.32 4.78
C GLN A 274 16.79 11.65 4.03
N PHE A 275 16.14 10.66 3.41
CA PHE A 275 14.92 10.84 2.62
C PHE A 275 13.64 10.47 3.37
N PHE A 276 13.76 9.91 4.57
CA PHE A 276 12.63 9.41 5.35
C PHE A 276 12.60 10.06 6.74
N THR A 277 11.40 10.23 7.28
CA THR A 277 11.21 10.75 8.63
C THR A 277 10.27 9.84 9.40
N PHE A 278 10.73 9.35 10.55
CA PHE A 278 9.95 8.56 11.48
C PHE A 278 10.06 9.16 12.88
N ASP A 279 8.98 9.03 13.65
CA ASP A 279 8.85 9.66 14.97
C ASP A 279 9.60 8.92 16.07
N ASP A 280 9.88 7.63 15.90
CA ASP A 280 10.51 6.78 16.91
C ASP A 280 11.95 6.41 16.54
N ALA A 281 12.91 7.18 17.02
CA ALA A 281 14.32 6.92 16.78
C ALA A 281 14.82 5.61 17.42
N SER A 282 14.07 5.02 18.37
CA SER A 282 14.43 3.77 19.04
C SER A 282 13.99 2.53 18.25
N ALA A 283 13.00 2.64 17.37
CA ALA A 283 12.50 1.53 16.58
C ALA A 283 13.37 1.26 15.35
N THR A 284 13.35 0.04 14.87
CA THR A 284 14.10 -0.39 13.69
C THR A 284 13.43 0.09 12.42
N VAL A 285 14.21 0.59 11.45
CA VAL A 285 13.76 0.93 10.10
C VAL A 285 14.31 -0.10 9.13
N SER A 286 13.46 -0.67 8.30
CA SER A 286 13.85 -1.54 7.18
C SER A 286 13.68 -0.82 5.86
N TYR A 287 14.56 -1.11 4.89
CA TYR A 287 14.57 -0.48 3.57
C TYR A 287 14.47 -1.53 2.47
N ALA A 288 13.72 -1.21 1.40
CA ALA A 288 13.60 -2.08 0.24
C ALA A 288 13.43 -1.26 -1.04
N PHE A 289 13.74 -1.86 -2.20
CA PHE A 289 13.24 -1.34 -3.47
C PHE A 289 11.73 -1.54 -3.51
N ALA A 290 11.01 -0.48 -3.81
CA ALA A 290 9.55 -0.52 -3.87
C ALA A 290 9.02 -1.09 -5.19
N ASP A 291 9.88 -1.11 -6.21
CA ASP A 291 9.61 -1.67 -7.54
C ASP A 291 10.76 -2.58 -7.96
N ALA A 292 10.46 -3.56 -8.80
CA ALA A 292 11.49 -4.36 -9.44
C ALA A 292 12.39 -3.46 -10.32
N LEU A 293 13.68 -3.54 -10.13
CA LEU A 293 14.62 -2.80 -10.96
C LEU A 293 14.75 -3.45 -12.33
N PRO A 294 14.89 -2.66 -13.43
CA PRO A 294 15.34 -3.17 -14.71
C PRO A 294 16.65 -3.97 -14.56
N GLU A 295 16.85 -4.99 -15.37
CA GLU A 295 17.98 -5.92 -15.23
C GLU A 295 19.35 -5.21 -15.18
N GLU A 296 19.57 -4.24 -16.06
CA GLU A 296 20.81 -3.46 -16.08
C GLU A 296 21.02 -2.67 -14.79
N LEU A 297 19.95 -2.08 -14.27
CA LEU A 297 20.01 -1.32 -13.02
C LEU A 297 20.23 -2.25 -11.82
N ALA A 298 19.58 -3.41 -11.78
CA ALA A 298 19.73 -4.41 -10.72
C ALA A 298 21.15 -4.97 -10.63
N GLN A 299 21.88 -5.02 -11.76
CA GLN A 299 23.28 -5.43 -11.78
C GLN A 299 24.24 -4.36 -11.23
N ASN A 300 23.85 -3.09 -11.20
CA ASN A 300 24.70 -1.95 -10.89
C ASN A 300 24.33 -1.22 -9.60
N VAL A 301 23.12 -1.43 -9.09
CA VAL A 301 22.60 -0.79 -7.89
C VAL A 301 22.20 -1.86 -6.88
N SER A 302 22.61 -1.68 -5.64
CA SER A 302 22.27 -2.58 -4.53
C SER A 302 21.83 -1.80 -3.31
N LEU A 303 20.99 -2.42 -2.48
CA LEU A 303 20.47 -1.84 -1.25
C LEU A 303 20.75 -2.79 -0.09
N SER A 304 21.35 -2.28 0.96
CA SER A 304 21.55 -3.01 2.21
C SER A 304 20.39 -2.83 3.17
N ALA A 305 20.25 -3.75 4.13
CA ALA A 305 19.16 -3.74 5.09
C ALA A 305 19.17 -2.51 6.02
N ASP A 306 20.32 -1.88 6.23
CA ASP A 306 20.51 -0.67 7.03
C ASP A 306 20.28 0.63 6.24
N GLY A 307 19.85 0.53 4.98
CA GLY A 307 19.48 1.68 4.13
C GLY A 307 20.65 2.32 3.39
N LYS A 308 21.71 1.56 3.10
CA LYS A 308 22.79 2.01 2.22
C LYS A 308 22.54 1.56 0.79
N LEU A 309 22.25 2.51 -0.09
CA LEU A 309 22.15 2.27 -1.52
C LEU A 309 23.52 2.50 -2.16
N SER A 310 24.06 1.48 -2.81
CA SER A 310 25.37 1.50 -3.43
C SER A 310 25.27 1.39 -4.94
N ILE A 311 26.02 2.23 -5.66
CA ILE A 311 26.08 2.28 -7.11
C ILE A 311 27.50 1.95 -7.55
N LYS A 312 27.65 1.03 -8.51
CA LYS A 312 28.98 0.63 -9.03
C LYS A 312 29.73 1.81 -9.64
N LYS A 313 31.04 1.88 -9.39
CA LYS A 313 31.91 3.00 -9.75
C LYS A 313 31.96 3.38 -11.23
N ASN A 314 31.66 2.46 -12.14
CA ASN A 314 31.75 2.71 -13.58
C ASN A 314 30.36 2.73 -14.24
N PHE A 315 29.29 2.82 -13.46
CA PHE A 315 27.93 2.98 -13.97
C PHE A 315 27.59 4.46 -14.03
N TYR A 316 27.33 4.97 -15.24
CA TYR A 316 27.12 6.39 -15.54
C TYR A 316 25.82 6.56 -16.33
N GLU A 317 24.73 6.66 -15.61
CA GLU A 317 23.37 6.73 -16.18
C GLU A 317 22.52 7.74 -15.42
N LYS A 318 21.45 8.20 -16.09
CA LYS A 318 20.34 8.88 -15.41
C LYS A 318 19.22 7.88 -15.19
N PHE A 319 18.79 7.74 -13.96
CA PHE A 319 17.72 6.84 -13.59
C PHE A 319 17.03 7.30 -12.31
N ASP A 320 15.83 6.79 -12.10
CA ASP A 320 15.10 6.95 -10.85
C ASP A 320 15.00 5.60 -10.12
N VAL A 321 15.05 5.63 -8.81
CA VAL A 321 14.78 4.47 -7.96
C VAL A 321 13.69 4.83 -6.97
N THR A 322 12.62 4.04 -6.92
CA THR A 322 11.63 4.15 -5.84
C THR A 322 12.02 3.19 -4.73
N VAL A 323 12.25 3.74 -3.55
CA VAL A 323 12.58 3.00 -2.33
C VAL A 323 11.47 3.14 -1.31
N SER A 324 11.31 2.11 -0.49
CA SER A 324 10.44 2.14 0.69
C SER A 324 11.27 2.07 1.96
N ALA A 325 10.76 2.71 3.00
CA ALA A 325 11.23 2.54 4.36
C ALA A 325 10.03 2.21 5.26
N THR A 326 10.20 1.21 6.11
CA THR A 326 9.14 0.74 7.01
C THR A 326 9.62 0.77 8.46
N GLN A 327 8.84 1.39 9.32
CA GLN A 327 9.02 1.39 10.76
C GLN A 327 7.69 1.11 11.45
N LYS A 328 7.62 0.09 12.31
CA LYS A 328 6.40 -0.23 13.08
C LYS A 328 5.16 -0.33 12.18
N GLY A 329 5.27 -1.05 11.05
CA GLY A 329 4.20 -1.18 10.06
C GLY A 329 3.91 0.07 9.23
N LYS A 330 4.43 1.25 9.58
CA LYS A 330 4.28 2.49 8.80
C LYS A 330 5.27 2.49 7.64
N ILE A 331 4.75 2.51 6.41
CA ILE A 331 5.56 2.49 5.19
C ILE A 331 5.53 3.84 4.50
N GLN A 332 6.69 4.31 4.07
CA GLN A 332 6.86 5.51 3.24
C GLN A 332 7.54 5.12 1.94
N PHE A 333 7.20 5.81 0.85
CA PHE A 333 7.81 5.60 -0.46
C PHE A 333 8.42 6.91 -0.95
N VAL A 334 9.66 6.84 -1.45
CA VAL A 334 10.36 7.99 -2.01
C VAL A 334 11.00 7.59 -3.34
N LYS A 335 10.72 8.37 -4.38
CA LYS A 335 11.38 8.29 -5.69
C LYS A 335 12.61 9.20 -5.66
N ILE A 336 13.78 8.63 -5.89
CA ILE A 336 15.06 9.32 -5.82
C ILE A 336 15.67 9.39 -7.23
N PRO A 337 15.85 10.59 -7.80
CA PRO A 337 16.51 10.75 -9.08
C PRO A 337 18.03 10.69 -8.94
N PHE A 338 18.66 9.91 -9.80
CA PHE A 338 20.11 9.81 -9.92
C PHE A 338 20.57 10.39 -11.24
N ASP A 339 21.59 11.23 -11.20
CA ASP A 339 22.30 11.75 -12.36
C ASP A 339 23.79 11.42 -12.21
N ILE A 340 24.13 10.17 -12.55
CA ILE A 340 25.51 9.69 -12.46
C ILE A 340 26.22 10.11 -13.73
N VAL A 341 26.61 11.36 -13.77
CA VAL A 341 27.49 11.83 -14.84
C VAL A 341 28.87 11.18 -14.66
N ASN A 342 29.47 10.83 -15.80
CA ASN A 342 30.89 10.46 -15.85
C ASN A 342 31.68 11.60 -15.20
N GLY A 343 31.78 11.52 -13.87
CA GLY A 343 32.40 12.57 -13.06
C GLY A 343 33.78 12.80 -13.60
N ILE A 344 33.98 13.99 -14.11
CA ILE A 344 35.35 14.51 -14.26
C ILE A 344 35.87 14.54 -12.82
N ASN A 345 36.50 13.45 -12.39
CA ASN A 345 37.41 13.57 -11.30
C ASN A 345 38.31 14.72 -11.71
N ALA A 346 38.24 15.84 -10.99
CA ALA A 346 39.26 16.84 -11.09
C ALA A 346 40.58 16.10 -10.78
N VAL A 347 41.27 15.72 -11.81
CA VAL A 347 42.63 15.19 -11.65
C VAL A 347 43.36 16.36 -11.08
N ASP A 348 43.80 16.27 -9.84
CA ASP A 348 44.67 17.26 -9.21
C ASP A 348 45.76 17.61 -10.22
N GLY A 349 45.82 18.89 -10.56
CA GLY A 349 46.54 19.39 -11.74
C GLY A 349 48.03 19.08 -11.80
N GLU A 350 48.61 18.44 -10.77
CA GLU A 350 50.04 18.11 -10.70
C GLU A 350 50.42 16.75 -11.31
N ASN A 351 49.47 15.78 -11.40
CA ASN A 351 49.77 14.44 -11.94
C ASN A 351 49.14 14.15 -13.32
N ALA A 352 48.46 15.12 -13.94
CA ALA A 352 47.74 14.91 -15.22
C ALA A 352 48.66 14.82 -16.46
N ASP A 353 49.93 15.17 -16.37
CA ASP A 353 50.83 15.24 -17.52
C ASP A 353 51.66 13.98 -17.79
N SER A 354 51.83 13.07 -16.86
CA SER A 354 52.69 11.89 -17.01
C SER A 354 52.21 10.87 -18.06
N ASN A 355 50.90 10.92 -18.47
CA ASN A 355 50.32 9.94 -19.38
C ASN A 355 49.48 10.60 -20.50
N VAL A 356 49.76 11.83 -20.92
CA VAL A 356 49.00 12.54 -21.96
C VAL A 356 49.56 12.22 -23.34
N ALA A 357 48.80 11.52 -24.18
CA ALA A 357 49.10 11.27 -25.59
C ALA A 357 48.70 12.46 -26.48
N ALA A 358 47.62 13.16 -26.14
CA ALA A 358 47.13 14.32 -26.88
C ALA A 358 46.24 15.19 -25.98
N ARG A 359 46.17 16.47 -26.27
CA ARG A 359 45.33 17.46 -25.60
C ARG A 359 44.49 18.22 -26.62
N TYR A 360 43.25 18.55 -26.30
CA TYR A 360 42.29 19.25 -27.16
C TYR A 360 41.55 20.32 -26.35
N ASN A 361 41.10 21.38 -27.00
CA ASN A 361 40.12 22.29 -26.42
C ASN A 361 38.69 21.71 -26.56
N ILE A 362 37.70 22.39 -25.97
CA ILE A 362 36.29 21.97 -26.05
C ILE A 362 35.72 21.95 -27.50
N GLY A 363 36.34 22.66 -28.42
CA GLY A 363 36.03 22.67 -29.87
C GLY A 363 36.72 21.54 -30.66
N GLY A 364 37.45 20.62 -29.98
CA GLY A 364 38.10 19.49 -30.64
C GLY A 364 39.46 19.85 -31.28
N GLN A 365 39.94 21.08 -31.20
CA GLN A 365 41.26 21.48 -31.72
C GLN A 365 42.40 20.96 -30.83
N LYS A 366 43.43 20.39 -31.45
CA LYS A 366 44.57 19.85 -30.72
C LYS A 366 45.41 21.00 -30.14
N LEU A 367 45.75 20.87 -28.87
CA LEU A 367 46.55 21.84 -28.13
C LEU A 367 47.99 21.31 -27.91
N ASN A 368 48.98 22.17 -28.11
CA ASN A 368 50.39 21.84 -27.88
C ASN A 368 50.82 22.04 -26.41
N ALA A 369 50.00 22.72 -25.60
CA ALA A 369 50.22 22.99 -24.20
C ALA A 369 48.91 23.10 -23.42
N ARG A 370 48.98 23.14 -22.08
CA ARG A 370 47.84 23.45 -21.22
C ARG A 370 47.30 24.84 -21.54
N GLN A 371 46.00 24.94 -21.71
CA GLN A 371 45.30 26.21 -21.91
C GLN A 371 44.35 26.46 -20.77
N ARG A 372 44.25 27.70 -20.29
CA ARG A 372 43.30 28.09 -19.25
C ARG A 372 41.89 27.76 -19.70
N GLY A 373 41.12 27.16 -18.79
CA GLY A 373 39.77 26.67 -19.07
C GLY A 373 39.75 25.15 -19.14
N VAL A 374 38.79 24.59 -19.94
CA VAL A 374 38.59 23.15 -20.05
C VAL A 374 39.47 22.56 -21.16
N ASN A 375 40.28 21.59 -20.82
CA ASN A 375 41.07 20.78 -21.76
C ASN A 375 40.57 19.34 -21.79
N ILE A 376 40.49 18.74 -22.97
CA ILE A 376 40.23 17.32 -23.16
C ILE A 376 41.55 16.63 -23.41
N ILE A 377 41.91 15.64 -22.57
CA ILE A 377 43.15 14.90 -22.69
C ILE A 377 42.83 13.46 -23.14
N ARG A 378 43.61 12.99 -24.13
CA ARG A 378 43.66 11.57 -24.45
C ARG A 378 44.93 11.00 -23.81
N THR A 379 44.77 9.99 -22.96
CA THR A 379 45.90 9.30 -22.32
C THR A 379 46.58 8.34 -23.27
N THR A 380 47.83 7.92 -22.91
CA THR A 380 48.55 6.88 -23.64
C THR A 380 47.84 5.54 -23.70
N THR A 381 46.90 5.27 -22.78
CA THR A 381 46.02 4.09 -22.75
C THR A 381 44.73 4.27 -23.57
N GLY A 382 44.56 5.41 -24.26
CA GLY A 382 43.40 5.74 -25.09
C GLY A 382 42.22 6.36 -24.36
N LYS A 383 42.26 6.48 -23.04
CA LYS A 383 41.17 7.06 -22.23
C LYS A 383 41.09 8.58 -22.46
N MET A 384 39.86 9.07 -22.61
CA MET A 384 39.58 10.52 -22.72
C MET A 384 39.25 11.10 -21.35
N LEU A 385 39.93 12.21 -20.99
CA LEU A 385 39.73 12.91 -19.73
C LEU A 385 39.47 14.39 -20.01
N LYS A 386 38.63 15.05 -19.24
CA LYS A 386 38.39 16.49 -19.29
C LYS A 386 39.01 17.12 -18.04
N VAL A 387 39.89 18.07 -18.21
CA VAL A 387 40.68 18.70 -17.15
C VAL A 387 40.45 20.20 -17.15
N GLY A 388 40.11 20.75 -15.99
CA GLY A 388 40.04 22.20 -15.79
C GLY A 388 41.48 22.71 -15.52
N VAL A 389 41.93 23.70 -16.29
CA VAL A 389 43.17 24.39 -16.07
C VAL A 389 42.88 25.82 -15.60
N ARG A 390 43.30 26.18 -14.40
CA ARG A 390 43.13 27.50 -13.78
C ARG A 390 44.14 28.50 -14.30
#